data_9d7f2743cb05cb6507b1e07f0149c7c3
#
_entry.id   9d7f2743cb05cb6507b1e07f0149c7c3
#
_cell.length_a   1.000
_cell.length_b   1.000
_cell.length_c   1.000
_cell.angle_alpha   90.00
_cell.angle_beta   90.00
_cell.angle_gamma   90.00
#
_symmetry.space_group_name_H-M   'P 1'
#
loop_
_entity.id
_entity.type
_entity.pdbx_description
1 polymer ?
#
loop_
_entity_poly.entity_id
_entity_poly.type
_entity_poly.pdbx_seq_one_letter_code
_entity_poly.pdbx_strand_id
1 'polypeptide(L)'
;VYVNTYVEEYEDDEIDYRKVGNRLLMIQLVLTLISIPLFLRGLSYVQSYGMSVMRNIIANSVEAGYMTAAERILFLHLGVFPAMQTCSFIQVFLWAKGKIKGWNLIASIIDLVIVVVSTVGRWEVFYFALAMLCAYMLNKHPSDSGMSIGKQKKIRRRIRVIIAIAIIALADVTIQRHKVVGNIFESILNIVAGYFCCGPALLQVMLKNPVSSGISTWHWGQAIFGGLLGCINYILQIVTFKKVYLKLYDTQAYAAEFYAVGAHQSMNAYPTWYYYFMQDFGYLGVVLITAIIAGISVRIYRKAK
;
A
#
# COMPACT_ATOMS: atom_id res chain seq x y z
N VAL A 1 -18.52 13.79 -34.94
CA VAL A 1 -17.20 14.44 -35.01
C VAL A 1 -16.16 13.34 -34.82
N TYR A 2 -15.60 12.83 -35.93
CA TYR A 2 -14.48 11.86 -35.89
C TYR A 2 -13.22 12.63 -35.56
N VAL A 3 -12.70 12.42 -34.37
CA VAL A 3 -11.35 12.87 -34.02
C VAL A 3 -10.39 11.83 -34.59
N ASN A 4 -9.78 12.15 -35.73
CA ASN A 4 -8.65 11.44 -36.27
C ASN A 4 -7.48 11.61 -35.28
N THR A 5 -7.33 10.69 -34.34
CA THR A 5 -6.12 10.59 -33.55
C THR A 5 -5.05 9.94 -34.43
N TYR A 6 -4.14 10.76 -34.94
CA TYR A 6 -2.83 10.28 -35.37
C TYR A 6 -2.20 9.56 -34.20
N VAL A 7 -2.19 8.24 -34.25
CA VAL A 7 -1.30 7.42 -33.46
C VAL A 7 0.06 7.61 -34.11
N GLU A 8 0.90 8.48 -33.56
CA GLU A 8 2.33 8.38 -33.82
C GLU A 8 2.74 6.97 -33.43
N GLU A 9 3.09 6.14 -34.42
CA GLU A 9 3.83 4.90 -34.21
C GLU A 9 5.14 5.31 -33.55
N TYR A 10 5.15 5.37 -32.22
CA TYR A 10 6.40 5.30 -31.48
C TYR A 10 7.03 3.96 -31.86
N GLU A 11 8.15 3.99 -32.57
CA GLU A 11 9.08 2.86 -32.61
C GLU A 11 9.31 2.46 -31.15
N ASP A 12 8.65 1.38 -30.72
CA ASP A 12 8.88 0.74 -29.44
C ASP A 12 10.33 0.28 -29.50
N ASP A 13 11.25 1.04 -28.92
CA ASP A 13 12.56 0.53 -28.56
C ASP A 13 12.29 -0.75 -27.79
N GLU A 14 12.68 -1.87 -28.37
CA GLU A 14 12.26 -3.22 -27.96
C GLU A 14 12.74 -3.46 -26.53
N ILE A 15 11.89 -3.13 -25.55
CA ILE A 15 12.20 -3.24 -24.12
C ILE A 15 12.51 -4.70 -23.82
N ASP A 16 13.74 -5.00 -23.48
CA ASP A 16 14.14 -6.32 -23.00
C ASP A 16 13.55 -6.59 -21.60
N TYR A 17 12.29 -6.99 -21.58
CA TYR A 17 11.57 -7.32 -20.36
C TYR A 17 12.27 -8.38 -19.51
N ARG A 18 13.06 -9.26 -20.09
CA ARG A 18 13.84 -10.26 -19.38
C ARG A 18 14.96 -9.61 -18.58
N LYS A 19 15.65 -8.65 -19.20
CA LYS A 19 16.70 -7.86 -18.54
C LYS A 19 16.12 -7.00 -17.41
N VAL A 20 14.96 -6.37 -17.62
CA VAL A 20 14.21 -5.64 -16.59
C VAL A 20 13.84 -6.57 -15.43
N GLY A 21 13.25 -7.74 -15.72
CA GLY A 21 12.88 -8.71 -14.69
C GLY A 21 14.08 -9.21 -13.87
N ASN A 22 15.22 -9.45 -14.49
CA ASN A 22 16.44 -9.85 -13.79
C ASN A 22 16.99 -8.72 -12.90
N ARG A 23 16.96 -7.46 -13.35
CA ARG A 23 17.35 -6.31 -12.52
C ARG A 23 16.45 -6.14 -11.31
N LEU A 24 15.14 -6.23 -11.49
CA LEU A 24 14.19 -6.18 -10.40
C LEU A 24 14.41 -7.32 -9.40
N LEU A 25 14.68 -8.53 -9.88
CA LEU A 25 14.99 -9.67 -9.02
C LEU A 25 16.26 -9.42 -8.18
N MET A 26 17.31 -8.86 -8.76
CA MET A 26 18.52 -8.51 -8.03
C MET A 26 18.26 -7.45 -6.96
N ILE A 27 17.48 -6.42 -7.29
CA ILE A 27 17.09 -5.39 -6.31
C ILE A 27 16.30 -6.04 -5.15
N GLN A 28 15.32 -6.89 -5.47
CA GLN A 28 14.55 -7.60 -4.44
C GLN A 28 15.44 -8.47 -3.55
N LEU A 29 16.37 -9.24 -4.11
CA LEU A 29 17.27 -10.06 -3.31
C LEU A 29 18.09 -9.23 -2.33
N VAL A 30 18.60 -8.07 -2.76
CA VAL A 30 19.33 -7.15 -1.86
C VAL A 30 18.40 -6.63 -0.75
N LEU A 31 17.21 -6.17 -1.10
CA LEU A 31 16.24 -5.65 -0.12
C LEU A 31 15.77 -6.74 0.84
N THR A 32 15.57 -7.97 0.34
CA THR A 32 15.28 -9.16 1.15
C THR A 32 16.37 -9.40 2.18
N LEU A 33 17.65 -9.44 1.76
CA LEU A 33 18.78 -9.66 2.66
C LEU A 33 18.86 -8.58 3.76
N ILE A 34 18.66 -7.31 3.40
CA ILE A 34 18.62 -6.19 4.34
C ILE A 34 17.45 -6.36 5.34
N SER A 35 16.36 -6.98 4.92
CA SER A 35 15.13 -7.12 5.73
C SER A 35 15.15 -8.34 6.66
N ILE A 36 16.04 -9.32 6.47
CA ILE A 36 16.11 -10.54 7.29
C ILE A 36 16.18 -10.26 8.79
N PRO A 37 17.04 -9.36 9.31
CA PRO A 37 17.11 -9.12 10.74
C PRO A 37 15.78 -8.64 11.33
N LEU A 38 15.07 -7.75 10.62
CA LEU A 38 13.78 -7.25 11.06
C LEU A 38 12.69 -8.32 10.96
N PHE A 39 12.74 -9.15 9.91
CA PHE A 39 11.85 -10.30 9.75
C PHE A 39 11.99 -11.31 10.90
N LEU A 40 13.22 -11.69 11.27
CA LEU A 40 13.48 -12.61 12.38
C LEU A 40 13.02 -12.03 13.71
N ARG A 41 13.25 -10.72 13.92
CA ARG A 41 12.72 -10.00 15.09
C ARG A 41 11.19 -10.04 15.09
N GLY A 42 10.54 -9.73 13.99
CA GLY A 42 9.08 -9.79 13.83
C GLY A 42 8.52 -11.17 14.13
N LEU A 43 9.15 -12.22 13.61
CA LEU A 43 8.76 -13.60 13.86
C LEU A 43 8.84 -13.96 15.35
N SER A 44 9.93 -13.59 16.02
CA SER A 44 10.10 -13.80 17.47
C SER A 44 9.02 -13.08 18.28
N TYR A 45 8.70 -11.83 17.94
CA TYR A 45 7.65 -11.08 18.63
C TYR A 45 6.26 -11.65 18.38
N VAL A 46 5.96 -12.08 17.17
CA VAL A 46 4.68 -12.74 16.85
C VAL A 46 4.53 -14.05 17.64
N GLN A 47 5.60 -14.84 17.75
CA GLN A 47 5.60 -16.06 18.54
C GLN A 47 5.42 -15.81 20.03
N SER A 48 6.04 -14.76 20.57
CA SER A 48 6.01 -14.46 22.00
C SER A 48 4.71 -13.78 22.45
N TYR A 49 4.14 -12.89 21.65
CA TYR A 49 3.05 -12.01 22.05
C TYR A 49 1.75 -12.22 21.25
N GLY A 50 1.82 -12.94 20.14
CA GLY A 50 0.70 -13.10 19.20
C GLY A 50 0.46 -11.86 18.33
N MET A 51 -0.30 -12.06 17.25
CA MET A 51 -0.51 -11.03 16.22
C MET A 51 -1.25 -9.78 16.69
N SER A 52 -2.21 -9.93 17.62
CA SER A 52 -3.00 -8.78 18.10
C SER A 52 -2.17 -7.79 18.92
N VAL A 53 -1.27 -8.30 19.78
CA VAL A 53 -0.37 -7.48 20.61
C VAL A 53 0.72 -6.89 19.73
N MET A 54 1.28 -7.69 18.81
CA MET A 54 2.33 -7.25 17.90
C MET A 54 1.92 -6.00 17.08
N ARG A 55 0.65 -5.87 16.72
CA ARG A 55 0.16 -4.66 16.05
C ARG A 55 0.37 -3.39 16.86
N ASN A 56 0.06 -3.44 18.16
CA ASN A 56 0.24 -2.28 19.04
C ASN A 56 1.73 -1.96 19.22
N ILE A 57 2.56 -3.00 19.28
CA ILE A 57 4.01 -2.87 19.31
C ILE A 57 4.53 -2.18 18.04
N ILE A 58 4.01 -2.53 16.87
CA ILE A 58 4.43 -1.90 15.60
C ILE A 58 3.92 -0.47 15.48
N ALA A 59 2.71 -0.17 15.92
CA ALA A 59 2.18 1.20 15.93
C ALA A 59 3.09 2.13 16.74
N ASN A 60 3.61 1.64 17.88
CA ASN A 60 4.53 2.33 18.76
C ASN A 60 5.94 1.73 18.69
N SER A 61 6.40 1.38 17.49
CA SER A 61 7.55 0.50 17.27
C SER A 61 8.86 1.00 17.89
N VAL A 62 9.04 2.31 17.96
CA VAL A 62 10.23 2.92 18.56
C VAL A 62 10.14 2.89 20.11
N GLU A 63 9.01 3.29 20.66
CA GLU A 63 8.77 3.31 22.11
C GLU A 63 8.75 1.90 22.69
N ALA A 64 8.20 0.94 21.94
CA ALA A 64 8.17 -0.47 22.33
C ALA A 64 9.52 -1.20 22.10
N GLY A 65 10.55 -0.52 21.60
CA GLY A 65 11.87 -1.11 21.35
C GLY A 65 11.91 -2.13 20.20
N TYR A 66 10.87 -2.20 19.39
CA TYR A 66 10.81 -3.11 18.24
C TYR A 66 11.69 -2.64 17.07
N MET A 67 11.71 -1.33 16.81
CA MET A 67 12.56 -0.68 15.81
C MET A 67 13.20 0.56 16.41
N THR A 68 14.42 0.86 15.97
CA THR A 68 14.98 2.20 16.16
C THR A 68 14.27 3.21 15.26
N ALA A 69 14.36 4.50 15.57
CA ALA A 69 13.81 5.56 14.72
C ALA A 69 14.39 5.50 13.30
N ALA A 70 15.68 5.18 13.17
CA ALA A 70 16.35 5.03 11.87
C ALA A 70 15.81 3.82 11.09
N GLU A 71 15.64 2.66 11.74
CA GLU A 71 15.05 1.47 11.12
C GLU A 71 13.61 1.75 10.67
N ARG A 72 12.79 2.41 11.49
CA ARG A 72 11.41 2.77 11.13
C ARG A 72 11.38 3.63 9.88
N ILE A 73 12.23 4.63 9.79
CA ILE A 73 12.31 5.50 8.62
C ILE A 73 12.79 4.71 7.39
N LEU A 74 13.88 3.96 7.52
CA LEU A 74 14.46 3.18 6.43
C LEU A 74 13.48 2.15 5.88
N PHE A 75 12.84 1.36 6.74
CA PHE A 75 11.98 0.25 6.31
C PHE A 75 10.58 0.70 5.91
N LEU A 76 9.95 1.59 6.69
CA LEU A 76 8.54 1.94 6.47
C LEU A 76 8.36 3.18 5.58
N HIS A 77 9.24 4.19 5.67
CA HIS A 77 9.01 5.48 5.02
C HIS A 77 9.92 5.74 3.83
N LEU A 78 11.23 5.45 3.92
CA LEU A 78 12.21 5.78 2.86
C LEU A 78 12.32 4.74 1.78
N GLY A 79 11.84 3.52 2.01
CA GLY A 79 11.78 2.75 0.82
C GLY A 79 12.09 1.28 0.82
N VAL A 80 12.58 0.62 1.89
CA VAL A 80 12.85 -0.82 1.79
C VAL A 80 11.57 -1.58 1.49
N PHE A 81 10.53 -1.48 2.33
CA PHE A 81 9.27 -2.18 2.11
C PHE A 81 8.45 -1.61 0.94
N PRO A 82 8.30 -0.28 0.78
CA PRO A 82 7.70 0.28 -0.44
C PRO A 82 8.41 -0.12 -1.73
N ALA A 83 9.75 -0.19 -1.75
CA ALA A 83 10.49 -0.65 -2.90
C ALA A 83 10.27 -2.14 -3.20
N MET A 84 10.29 -3.02 -2.16
CA MET A 84 9.96 -4.44 -2.29
C MET A 84 8.56 -4.62 -2.89
N GLN A 85 7.56 -3.90 -2.40
CA GLN A 85 6.19 -3.95 -2.91
C GLN A 85 6.10 -3.48 -4.36
N THR A 86 6.75 -2.36 -4.70
CA THR A 86 6.76 -1.82 -6.06
C THR A 86 7.40 -2.81 -7.03
N CYS A 87 8.57 -3.38 -6.69
CA CYS A 87 9.22 -4.42 -7.49
C CYS A 87 8.29 -5.62 -7.66
N SER A 88 7.64 -6.07 -6.58
CA SER A 88 6.71 -7.20 -6.61
C SER A 88 5.52 -6.94 -7.53
N PHE A 89 4.94 -5.76 -7.51
CA PHE A 89 3.83 -5.41 -8.40
C PHE A 89 4.25 -5.44 -9.87
N ILE A 90 5.37 -4.80 -10.20
CA ILE A 90 5.88 -4.81 -11.58
C ILE A 90 6.14 -6.25 -12.04
N GLN A 91 6.76 -7.07 -11.20
CA GLN A 91 7.05 -8.47 -11.55
C GLN A 91 5.80 -9.32 -11.70
N VAL A 92 4.78 -9.11 -10.87
CA VAL A 92 3.47 -9.77 -11.03
C VAL A 92 2.87 -9.49 -12.41
N PHE A 93 2.88 -8.23 -12.84
CA PHE A 93 2.36 -7.85 -14.16
C PHE A 93 3.20 -8.44 -15.32
N LEU A 94 4.52 -8.34 -15.25
CA LEU A 94 5.42 -8.90 -16.26
C LEU A 94 5.32 -10.42 -16.34
N TRP A 95 5.22 -11.11 -15.18
CA TRP A 95 5.01 -12.55 -15.14
C TRP A 95 3.64 -12.95 -15.71
N ALA A 96 2.60 -12.22 -15.38
CA ALA A 96 1.26 -12.46 -15.91
C ALA A 96 1.21 -12.30 -17.43
N LYS A 97 1.96 -11.35 -18.00
CA LYS A 97 2.17 -11.20 -19.44
C LYS A 97 3.14 -12.25 -20.03
N GLY A 98 3.70 -13.13 -19.22
CA GLY A 98 4.64 -14.18 -19.66
C GLY A 98 6.00 -13.67 -20.12
N LYS A 99 6.33 -12.42 -19.82
CA LYS A 99 7.58 -11.75 -20.22
C LYS A 99 8.77 -12.14 -19.34
N ILE A 100 8.53 -12.61 -18.10
CA ILE A 100 9.56 -13.01 -17.13
C ILE A 100 9.30 -14.42 -16.59
N LYS A 101 10.31 -14.99 -15.90
CA LYS A 101 10.26 -16.34 -15.33
C LYS A 101 9.46 -16.41 -14.03
N GLY A 102 9.05 -17.62 -13.63
CA GLY A 102 8.31 -17.87 -12.40
C GLY A 102 9.08 -17.57 -11.11
N TRP A 103 10.41 -17.60 -11.14
CA TRP A 103 11.25 -17.24 -10.00
C TRP A 103 11.04 -15.82 -9.49
N ASN A 104 10.75 -14.89 -10.39
CA ASN A 104 10.42 -13.51 -10.04
C ASN A 104 9.14 -13.44 -9.20
N LEU A 105 8.14 -14.28 -9.52
CA LEU A 105 6.93 -14.36 -8.71
C LEU A 105 7.22 -14.96 -7.33
N ILE A 106 8.08 -15.98 -7.25
CA ILE A 106 8.47 -16.57 -5.96
C ILE A 106 9.17 -15.52 -5.09
N ALA A 107 10.10 -14.74 -5.65
CA ALA A 107 10.74 -13.64 -4.94
C ALA A 107 9.70 -12.63 -4.41
N SER A 108 8.71 -12.26 -5.24
CA SER A 108 7.63 -11.36 -4.83
C SER A 108 6.77 -11.92 -3.68
N ILE A 109 6.56 -13.23 -3.64
CA ILE A 109 5.84 -13.88 -2.53
C ILE A 109 6.70 -13.90 -1.27
N ILE A 110 8.01 -14.16 -1.38
CA ILE A 110 8.94 -14.09 -0.25
C ILE A 110 8.96 -12.69 0.34
N ASP A 111 9.08 -11.66 -0.50
CA ASP A 111 9.02 -10.27 -0.08
C ASP A 111 7.73 -9.95 0.66
N LEU A 112 6.58 -10.41 0.12
CA LEU A 112 5.29 -10.23 0.78
C LEU A 112 5.28 -10.85 2.19
N VAL A 113 5.78 -12.07 2.34
CA VAL A 113 5.85 -12.75 3.65
C VAL A 113 6.73 -11.98 4.62
N ILE A 114 7.90 -11.49 4.17
CA ILE A 114 8.82 -10.71 4.99
C ILE A 114 8.13 -9.42 5.46
N VAL A 115 7.53 -8.68 4.55
CA VAL A 115 6.86 -7.42 4.90
C VAL A 115 5.68 -7.68 5.85
N VAL A 116 4.85 -8.67 5.57
CA VAL A 116 3.68 -9.01 6.40
C VAL A 116 4.09 -9.41 7.81
N VAL A 117 5.10 -10.25 7.98
CA VAL A 117 5.58 -10.67 9.30
C VAL A 117 6.23 -9.51 10.05
N SER A 118 7.00 -8.67 9.34
CA SER A 118 7.68 -7.52 9.96
C SER A 118 6.73 -6.40 10.38
N THR A 119 5.58 -6.25 9.69
CA THR A 119 4.64 -5.15 9.92
C THR A 119 3.30 -5.60 10.51
N VAL A 120 3.04 -6.92 10.51
CA VAL A 120 1.70 -7.51 10.78
C VAL A 120 0.61 -6.81 9.94
N GLY A 121 1.01 -6.36 8.74
CA GLY A 121 0.20 -5.58 7.84
C GLY A 121 -0.73 -6.48 7.00
N ARG A 122 -2.03 -6.16 7.00
CA ARG A 122 -3.02 -6.83 6.12
C ARG A 122 -3.06 -6.18 4.75
N TRP A 123 -2.71 -4.91 4.71
CA TRP A 123 -2.78 -4.11 3.49
C TRP A 123 -1.83 -4.61 2.42
N GLU A 124 -0.69 -5.11 2.82
CA GLU A 124 0.32 -5.68 1.93
C GLU A 124 -0.25 -6.90 1.18
N VAL A 125 -0.95 -7.79 1.90
CA VAL A 125 -1.63 -8.94 1.29
C VAL A 125 -2.76 -8.48 0.38
N PHE A 126 -3.54 -7.50 0.82
CA PHE A 126 -4.63 -6.93 0.02
C PHE A 126 -4.11 -6.28 -1.28
N TYR A 127 -3.08 -5.47 -1.21
CA TYR A 127 -2.48 -4.84 -2.39
C TYR A 127 -1.88 -5.87 -3.35
N PHE A 128 -1.24 -6.91 -2.82
CA PHE A 128 -0.72 -7.99 -3.64
C PHE A 128 -1.84 -8.76 -4.34
N ALA A 129 -2.92 -9.07 -3.62
CA ALA A 129 -4.12 -9.71 -4.19
C ALA A 129 -4.77 -8.82 -5.26
N LEU A 130 -4.84 -7.51 -5.03
CA LEU A 130 -5.34 -6.54 -5.99
C LEU A 130 -4.46 -6.48 -7.25
N ALA A 131 -3.13 -6.47 -7.11
CA ALA A 131 -2.20 -6.53 -8.23
C ALA A 131 -2.39 -7.82 -9.04
N MET A 132 -2.58 -8.96 -8.38
CA MET A 132 -2.90 -10.24 -9.03
C MET A 132 -4.24 -10.19 -9.77
N LEU A 133 -5.26 -9.57 -9.18
CA LEU A 133 -6.58 -9.40 -9.82
C LEU A 133 -6.47 -8.51 -11.07
N CYS A 134 -5.78 -7.38 -10.97
CA CYS A 134 -5.52 -6.50 -12.11
C CYS A 134 -4.75 -7.24 -13.22
N ALA A 135 -3.71 -7.98 -12.86
CA ALA A 135 -2.95 -8.80 -13.80
C ALA A 135 -3.82 -9.89 -14.47
N TYR A 136 -4.77 -10.49 -13.73
CA TYR A 136 -5.74 -11.44 -14.28
C TYR A 136 -6.67 -10.76 -15.27
N MET A 137 -7.18 -9.57 -14.94
CA MET A 137 -8.08 -8.82 -15.82
C MET A 137 -7.39 -8.39 -17.12
N LEU A 138 -6.15 -7.88 -17.03
CA LEU A 138 -5.35 -7.49 -18.20
C LEU A 138 -5.00 -8.67 -19.11
N ASN A 139 -4.90 -9.87 -18.56
CA ASN A 139 -4.66 -11.10 -19.34
C ASN A 139 -5.94 -11.72 -19.94
N LYS A 140 -7.09 -11.08 -19.79
CA LYS A 140 -8.37 -11.61 -20.32
C LYS A 140 -8.42 -11.61 -21.84
N HIS A 141 -7.72 -10.67 -22.50
CA HIS A 141 -7.68 -10.57 -23.96
C HIS A 141 -6.42 -11.24 -24.52
N PRO A 142 -6.58 -12.27 -25.39
CA PRO A 142 -5.45 -13.07 -25.90
C PRO A 142 -4.55 -12.32 -26.88
N SER A 143 -5.05 -11.26 -27.52
CA SER A 143 -4.41 -10.59 -28.65
C SER A 143 -3.06 -9.94 -28.33
N ASP A 144 -2.84 -9.51 -27.08
CA ASP A 144 -1.70 -8.63 -26.79
C ASP A 144 -0.47 -9.33 -26.21
N SER A 145 -0.54 -10.62 -25.90
CA SER A 145 0.56 -11.28 -25.14
C SER A 145 1.53 -12.13 -25.96
N GLY A 146 1.20 -12.45 -27.21
CA GLY A 146 2.02 -13.36 -28.04
C GLY A 146 2.23 -14.78 -27.44
N MET A 147 1.50 -15.10 -26.37
CA MET A 147 1.58 -16.39 -25.67
C MET A 147 0.64 -17.44 -26.25
N SER A 148 1.08 -18.71 -26.22
CA SER A 148 0.17 -19.82 -26.56
C SER A 148 -1.01 -19.89 -25.57
N ILE A 149 -2.18 -20.24 -26.08
CA ILE A 149 -3.44 -20.35 -25.32
C ILE A 149 -3.29 -21.28 -24.09
N GLY A 150 -2.53 -22.35 -24.22
CA GLY A 150 -2.27 -23.29 -23.13
C GLY A 150 -1.46 -22.66 -21.97
N LYS A 151 -0.43 -21.89 -22.30
CA LYS A 151 0.37 -21.16 -21.30
C LYS A 151 -0.47 -20.11 -20.57
N GLN A 152 -1.30 -19.39 -21.30
CA GLN A 152 -2.19 -18.38 -20.75
C GLN A 152 -3.23 -19.00 -19.78
N LYS A 153 -3.87 -20.13 -20.15
CA LYS A 153 -4.79 -20.86 -19.26
C LYS A 153 -4.09 -21.30 -17.96
N LYS A 154 -2.84 -21.78 -18.05
CA LYS A 154 -2.03 -22.18 -16.88
C LYS A 154 -1.74 -21.01 -15.95
N ILE A 155 -1.35 -19.86 -16.49
CA ILE A 155 -1.10 -18.62 -15.72
C ILE A 155 -2.38 -18.17 -15.02
N ARG A 156 -3.51 -18.08 -15.73
CA ARG A 156 -4.81 -17.71 -15.14
C ARG A 156 -5.23 -18.64 -14.01
N ARG A 157 -5.00 -19.95 -14.15
CA ARG A 157 -5.30 -20.92 -13.07
C ARG A 157 -4.43 -20.63 -11.85
N ARG A 158 -3.12 -20.34 -12.02
CA ARG A 158 -2.20 -20.01 -10.94
C ARG A 158 -2.61 -18.72 -10.22
N ILE A 159 -2.96 -17.68 -10.98
CA ILE A 159 -3.42 -16.40 -10.41
C ILE A 159 -4.66 -16.63 -9.54
N ARG A 160 -5.66 -17.39 -10.01
CA ARG A 160 -6.87 -17.72 -9.22
C ARG A 160 -6.54 -18.44 -7.92
N VAL A 161 -5.61 -19.39 -7.95
CA VAL A 161 -5.16 -20.10 -6.75
C VAL A 161 -4.47 -19.15 -5.77
N ILE A 162 -3.58 -18.27 -6.24
CA ILE A 162 -2.89 -17.30 -5.39
C ILE A 162 -3.88 -16.32 -4.77
N ILE A 163 -4.85 -15.82 -5.54
CA ILE A 163 -5.91 -14.94 -5.02
C ILE A 163 -6.73 -15.65 -3.95
N ALA A 164 -7.11 -16.91 -4.18
CA ALA A 164 -7.87 -17.70 -3.19
C ALA A 164 -7.07 -17.88 -1.88
N ILE A 165 -5.77 -18.22 -1.98
CA ILE A 165 -4.89 -18.31 -0.81
C ILE A 165 -4.78 -16.96 -0.09
N ALA A 166 -4.61 -15.86 -0.82
CA ALA A 166 -4.53 -14.52 -0.24
C ALA A 166 -5.84 -14.13 0.49
N ILE A 167 -6.99 -14.48 -0.06
CA ILE A 167 -8.30 -14.25 0.59
C ILE A 167 -8.41 -15.05 1.88
N ILE A 168 -8.02 -16.34 1.85
CA ILE A 168 -8.03 -17.20 3.04
C ILE A 168 -7.09 -16.63 4.11
N ALA A 169 -5.87 -16.25 3.74
CA ALA A 169 -4.89 -15.65 4.66
C ALA A 169 -5.42 -14.33 5.26
N LEU A 170 -6.05 -13.48 4.45
CA LEU A 170 -6.68 -12.24 4.93
C LEU A 170 -7.83 -12.51 5.90
N ALA A 171 -8.64 -13.52 5.61
CA ALA A 171 -9.73 -13.93 6.50
C ALA A 171 -9.19 -14.45 7.84
N ASP A 172 -8.19 -15.34 7.80
CA ASP A 172 -7.56 -15.90 9.00
C ASP A 172 -6.94 -14.82 9.89
N VAL A 173 -6.09 -13.95 9.33
CA VAL A 173 -5.50 -12.81 10.06
C VAL A 173 -6.59 -11.89 10.63
N THR A 174 -7.68 -11.71 9.91
CA THR A 174 -8.78 -10.84 10.35
C THR A 174 -9.54 -11.47 11.52
N ILE A 175 -9.84 -12.78 11.45
CA ILE A 175 -10.49 -13.53 12.53
C ILE A 175 -9.64 -13.52 13.80
N GLN A 176 -8.35 -13.84 13.68
CA GLN A 176 -7.43 -13.86 14.83
C GLN A 176 -7.31 -12.48 15.49
N ARG A 177 -7.33 -11.42 14.68
CA ARG A 177 -7.17 -10.05 15.18
C ARG A 177 -8.41 -9.51 15.89
N HIS A 178 -9.59 -9.83 15.43
CA HIS A 178 -10.85 -9.31 15.97
C HIS A 178 -11.46 -10.22 17.05
N LYS A 179 -10.81 -11.35 17.38
CA LYS A 179 -11.34 -12.33 18.33
C LYS A 179 -12.81 -12.63 18.03
N VAL A 180 -13.10 -12.94 16.76
CA VAL A 180 -14.46 -13.16 16.27
C VAL A 180 -15.13 -14.26 17.08
N VAL A 181 -16.23 -13.92 17.74
CA VAL A 181 -17.06 -14.84 18.50
C VAL A 181 -18.43 -14.93 17.81
N GLY A 182 -18.93 -16.11 17.56
CA GLY A 182 -20.24 -16.33 16.93
C GLY A 182 -20.16 -16.63 15.43
N ASN A 183 -21.09 -16.08 14.64
CA ASN A 183 -21.15 -16.35 13.20
C ASN A 183 -19.99 -15.69 12.46
N ILE A 184 -19.00 -16.50 12.04
CA ILE A 184 -17.78 -16.06 11.38
C ILE A 184 -18.10 -15.31 10.07
N PHE A 185 -19.07 -15.79 9.29
CA PHE A 185 -19.42 -15.18 8.02
C PHE A 185 -20.01 -13.78 8.20
N GLU A 186 -20.94 -13.62 9.14
CA GLU A 186 -21.53 -12.33 9.48
C GLU A 186 -20.49 -11.36 10.02
N SER A 187 -19.59 -11.82 10.87
CA SER A 187 -18.50 -11.01 11.42
C SER A 187 -17.54 -10.55 10.33
N ILE A 188 -17.15 -11.42 9.39
CA ILE A 188 -16.31 -11.05 8.25
C ILE A 188 -17.03 -10.02 7.37
N LEU A 189 -18.30 -10.25 7.06
CA LEU A 189 -19.10 -9.31 6.27
C LEU A 189 -19.20 -7.94 6.92
N ASN A 190 -19.45 -7.88 8.21
CA ASN A 190 -19.50 -6.64 8.99
C ASN A 190 -18.14 -5.91 9.02
N ILE A 191 -17.04 -6.66 9.14
CA ILE A 191 -15.68 -6.10 9.08
C ILE A 191 -15.40 -5.52 7.69
N VAL A 192 -15.71 -6.27 6.62
CA VAL A 192 -15.52 -5.81 5.25
C VAL A 192 -16.39 -4.59 4.96
N ALA A 193 -17.68 -4.64 5.29
CA ALA A 193 -18.59 -3.51 5.13
C ALA A 193 -18.11 -2.30 5.93
N GLY A 194 -17.66 -2.51 7.18
CA GLY A 194 -17.07 -1.47 8.01
C GLY A 194 -15.89 -0.78 7.34
N TYR A 195 -14.97 -1.53 6.72
CA TYR A 195 -13.84 -0.95 6.00
C TYR A 195 -14.24 -0.14 4.76
N PHE A 196 -15.23 -0.61 4.00
CA PHE A 196 -15.72 0.14 2.82
C PHE A 196 -16.47 1.41 3.22
N CYS A 197 -17.24 1.37 4.31
CA CYS A 197 -18.04 2.50 4.76
C CYS A 197 -17.30 3.44 5.72
N CYS A 198 -16.19 2.99 6.32
CA CYS A 198 -15.44 3.73 7.33
C CYS A 198 -14.96 5.10 6.82
N GLY A 199 -14.35 5.14 5.65
CA GLY A 199 -13.75 6.37 5.12
C GLY A 199 -14.76 7.53 4.97
N PRO A 200 -15.89 7.35 4.28
CA PRO A 200 -16.92 8.37 4.17
C PRO A 200 -17.56 8.73 5.53
N ALA A 201 -17.87 7.74 6.38
CA ALA A 201 -18.45 7.96 7.68
C ALA A 201 -17.50 8.75 8.61
N LEU A 202 -16.23 8.37 8.63
CA LEU A 202 -15.22 9.06 9.40
C LEU A 202 -15.02 10.50 8.90
N LEU A 203 -14.96 10.71 7.59
CA LEU A 203 -14.89 12.05 7.01
C LEU A 203 -16.08 12.91 7.43
N GLN A 204 -17.31 12.36 7.44
CA GLN A 204 -18.49 13.07 7.88
C GLN A 204 -18.41 13.50 9.35
N VAL A 205 -17.90 12.63 10.23
CA VAL A 205 -17.69 12.95 11.65
C VAL A 205 -16.64 14.05 11.81
N MET A 206 -15.53 13.95 11.07
CA MET A 206 -14.46 14.95 11.09
C MET A 206 -14.91 16.31 10.57
N LEU A 207 -15.78 16.34 9.56
CA LEU A 207 -16.38 17.57 9.05
C LEU A 207 -17.33 18.27 10.04
N LYS A 208 -17.98 17.49 10.90
CA LYS A 208 -18.83 18.06 11.98
C LYS A 208 -17.98 18.68 13.10
N ASN A 209 -16.74 18.25 13.26
CA ASN A 209 -15.82 18.74 14.29
C ASN A 209 -14.49 19.22 13.65
N PRO A 210 -14.52 20.31 12.86
CA PRO A 210 -13.38 20.70 12.03
C PRO A 210 -12.15 21.11 12.85
N VAL A 211 -12.32 21.64 14.06
CA VAL A 211 -11.21 22.05 14.93
C VAL A 211 -10.47 20.82 15.46
N SER A 212 -11.20 19.88 16.06
CA SER A 212 -10.59 18.65 16.62
C SER A 212 -10.04 17.71 15.57
N SER A 213 -10.51 17.81 14.32
CA SER A 213 -10.01 17.00 13.21
C SER A 213 -8.89 17.67 12.39
N GLY A 214 -8.47 18.88 12.77
CA GLY A 214 -7.41 19.62 12.06
C GLY A 214 -7.79 20.14 10.67
N ILE A 215 -9.07 20.10 10.29
CA ILE A 215 -9.54 20.60 8.98
C ILE A 215 -9.69 22.12 8.97
N SER A 216 -9.83 22.76 10.14
CA SER A 216 -10.03 24.21 10.25
C SER A 216 -8.79 25.05 9.93
N THR A 217 -7.62 24.44 9.89
CA THR A 217 -6.33 25.10 9.62
C THR A 217 -5.69 24.52 8.36
N TRP A 218 -5.18 25.40 7.51
CA TRP A 218 -4.48 24.96 6.29
C TRP A 218 -3.03 24.55 6.63
N HIS A 219 -2.68 23.34 6.22
CA HIS A 219 -1.35 22.77 6.48
C HIS A 219 -0.41 22.82 5.28
N TRP A 220 -0.84 23.43 4.16
CA TRP A 220 -0.01 23.76 2.99
C TRP A 220 0.82 22.59 2.44
N GLY A 221 0.19 21.46 2.23
CA GLY A 221 0.80 20.26 1.68
C GLY A 221 1.41 19.34 2.73
N GLN A 222 1.40 19.68 4.01
CA GLN A 222 2.00 18.83 5.04
C GLN A 222 1.22 17.53 5.28
N ALA A 223 -0.09 17.52 5.04
CA ALA A 223 -0.89 16.32 5.18
C ALA A 223 -0.65 15.34 4.02
N ILE A 224 -0.53 15.86 2.80
CA ILE A 224 -0.30 15.05 1.58
C ILE A 224 1.14 14.56 1.52
N PHE A 225 2.09 15.45 1.77
CA PHE A 225 3.52 15.17 1.66
C PHE A 225 4.20 14.87 3.00
N GLY A 226 3.43 14.61 4.07
CA GLY A 226 3.94 14.44 5.44
C GLY A 226 5.05 13.39 5.55
N GLY A 227 4.93 12.26 4.86
CA GLY A 227 5.98 11.24 4.81
C GLY A 227 7.28 11.75 4.20
N LEU A 228 7.20 12.42 3.05
CA LEU A 228 8.37 12.99 2.37
C LEU A 228 9.00 14.11 3.19
N LEU A 229 8.20 15.02 3.72
CA LEU A 229 8.67 16.12 4.57
C LEU A 229 9.30 15.60 5.86
N GLY A 230 8.74 14.55 6.45
CA GLY A 230 9.33 13.85 7.60
C GLY A 230 10.71 13.28 7.29
N CYS A 231 10.88 12.66 6.12
CA CYS A 231 12.17 12.16 5.66
C CYS A 231 13.19 13.30 5.46
N ILE A 232 12.79 14.37 4.80
CA ILE A 232 13.64 15.56 4.61
C ILE A 232 14.04 16.14 5.96
N ASN A 233 13.08 16.28 6.88
CA ASN A 233 13.35 16.80 8.23
C ASN A 233 14.35 15.93 9.00
N TYR A 234 14.21 14.60 8.88
CA TYR A 234 15.14 13.67 9.51
C TYR A 234 16.57 13.79 8.94
N ILE A 235 16.70 13.88 7.62
CA ILE A 235 17.99 14.08 6.97
C ILE A 235 18.61 15.40 7.41
N LEU A 236 17.82 16.49 7.45
CA LEU A 236 18.28 17.79 7.93
C LEU A 236 18.79 17.72 9.38
N GLN A 237 18.07 17.02 10.25
CA GLN A 237 18.48 16.84 11.64
C GLN A 237 19.81 16.07 11.76
N ILE A 238 20.03 15.04 10.93
CA ILE A 238 21.30 14.30 10.91
C ILE A 238 22.43 15.20 10.42
N VAL A 239 22.29 15.82 9.25
CA VAL A 239 23.34 16.61 8.60
C VAL A 239 23.71 17.84 9.44
N THR A 240 22.75 18.43 10.14
CA THR A 240 22.97 19.64 10.94
C THR A 240 23.18 19.36 12.42
N PHE A 241 23.34 18.09 12.82
CA PHE A 241 23.44 17.69 14.22
C PHE A 241 22.29 18.26 15.08
N LYS A 242 21.04 18.15 14.58
CA LYS A 242 19.80 18.66 15.18
C LYS A 242 19.71 20.20 15.32
N LYS A 243 20.60 20.96 14.69
CA LYS A 243 20.56 22.44 14.74
C LYS A 243 19.46 23.02 13.84
N VAL A 244 19.12 22.32 12.75
CA VAL A 244 18.06 22.74 11.83
C VAL A 244 17.01 21.64 11.75
N TYR A 245 15.74 22.02 11.87
CA TYR A 245 14.61 21.12 11.71
C TYR A 245 13.42 21.88 11.13
N LEU A 246 12.59 21.16 10.37
CA LEU A 246 11.31 21.68 9.91
C LEU A 246 10.27 21.51 11.02
N LYS A 247 9.57 22.58 11.36
CA LYS A 247 8.43 22.50 12.26
C LYS A 247 7.23 21.96 11.49
N LEU A 248 7.08 20.64 11.50
CA LEU A 248 5.96 19.97 10.86
C LEU A 248 4.82 19.80 11.85
N TYR A 249 3.59 19.96 11.37
CA TYR A 249 2.40 19.57 12.12
C TYR A 249 2.25 18.05 12.07
N ASP A 250 1.82 17.47 13.15
CA ASP A 250 1.44 16.05 13.17
C ASP A 250 0.02 15.90 12.61
N THR A 251 -0.08 16.01 11.29
CA THR A 251 -1.36 15.88 10.57
C THR A 251 -1.96 14.48 10.71
N GLN A 252 -1.15 13.48 11.07
CA GLN A 252 -1.60 12.11 11.27
C GLN A 252 -2.17 11.88 12.67
N ALA A 253 -1.82 12.69 13.66
CA ALA A 253 -2.34 12.58 15.02
C ALA A 253 -3.86 12.65 15.03
N TYR A 254 -4.45 13.58 14.26
CA TYR A 254 -5.90 13.70 14.13
C TYR A 254 -6.57 12.47 13.52
N ALA A 255 -5.94 11.80 12.59
CA ALA A 255 -6.45 10.56 11.99
C ALA A 255 -6.23 9.34 12.89
N ALA A 256 -5.33 9.43 13.87
CA ALA A 256 -5.07 8.35 14.84
C ALA A 256 -6.08 8.31 15.99
N GLU A 257 -6.82 9.39 16.23
CA GLU A 257 -7.87 9.43 17.23
C GLU A 257 -9.07 8.55 16.85
N PHE A 258 -9.68 7.93 17.86
CA PHE A 258 -10.88 7.12 17.66
C PHE A 258 -12.13 8.00 17.65
N TYR A 259 -12.82 8.03 16.54
CA TYR A 259 -14.09 8.73 16.39
C TYR A 259 -15.26 7.73 16.42
N ALA A 260 -16.30 8.07 17.15
CA ALA A 260 -17.54 7.30 17.12
C ALA A 260 -18.26 7.53 15.79
N VAL A 261 -18.33 6.48 14.97
CA VAL A 261 -18.99 6.49 13.66
C VAL A 261 -20.35 5.80 13.66
N GLY A 262 -20.72 5.18 14.78
CA GLY A 262 -22.00 4.49 14.99
C GLY A 262 -22.23 4.21 16.46
N ALA A 263 -23.41 3.66 16.80
CA ALA A 263 -23.83 3.43 18.18
C ALA A 263 -22.84 2.58 19.02
N HIS A 264 -22.09 1.69 18.37
CA HIS A 264 -21.14 0.78 19.04
C HIS A 264 -19.83 0.65 18.27
N GLN A 265 -19.54 1.56 17.34
CA GLN A 265 -18.34 1.49 16.51
C GLN A 265 -17.55 2.78 16.63
N SER A 266 -16.28 2.63 17.05
CA SER A 266 -15.29 3.69 17.00
C SER A 266 -14.21 3.31 16.00
N MET A 267 -13.84 4.25 15.14
CA MET A 267 -12.84 4.04 14.09
C MET A 267 -11.83 5.19 14.11
N ASN A 268 -10.57 4.87 13.85
CA ASN A 268 -9.49 5.85 13.84
C ASN A 268 -8.66 5.83 12.57
N ALA A 269 -9.00 4.95 11.63
CA ALA A 269 -8.10 4.74 10.51
C ALA A 269 -8.78 5.07 9.18
N TYR A 270 -7.98 5.63 8.29
CA TYR A 270 -8.29 5.76 6.87
C TYR A 270 -9.46 6.68 6.53
N PRO A 271 -9.41 7.94 6.99
CA PRO A 271 -10.23 8.95 6.34
C PRO A 271 -9.93 8.91 4.84
N THR A 272 -10.89 9.29 4.02
CA THR A 272 -10.67 9.34 2.57
C THR A 272 -9.51 10.29 2.25
N TRP A 273 -8.88 10.13 1.09
CA TRP A 273 -7.85 11.07 0.61
C TRP A 273 -8.32 12.53 0.64
N TYR A 274 -9.63 12.74 0.49
CA TYR A 274 -10.25 14.06 0.61
C TYR A 274 -10.00 14.73 1.98
N TYR A 275 -9.90 13.96 3.05
CA TYR A 275 -9.54 14.49 4.37
C TYR A 275 -8.18 15.18 4.35
N TYR A 276 -7.15 14.54 3.79
CA TYR A 276 -5.81 15.12 3.69
C TYR A 276 -5.78 16.34 2.76
N PHE A 277 -6.55 16.31 1.67
CA PHE A 277 -6.68 17.45 0.77
C PHE A 277 -7.36 18.63 1.47
N MET A 278 -8.33 18.33 2.33
CA MET A 278 -9.02 19.35 3.14
C MET A 278 -8.15 19.93 4.24
N GLN A 279 -7.32 19.12 4.90
CA GLN A 279 -6.33 19.60 5.87
C GLN A 279 -5.34 20.57 5.23
N ASP A 280 -4.88 20.29 4.01
CA ASP A 280 -3.88 21.12 3.36
C ASP A 280 -4.43 22.42 2.76
N PHE A 281 -5.60 22.36 2.11
CA PHE A 281 -6.11 23.47 1.29
C PHE A 281 -7.64 23.64 1.38
N GLY A 282 -8.29 23.06 2.38
CA GLY A 282 -9.73 23.12 2.53
C GLY A 282 -10.50 22.47 1.37
N TYR A 283 -11.73 22.87 1.15
CA TYR A 283 -12.57 22.36 0.05
C TYR A 283 -11.95 22.62 -1.34
N LEU A 284 -11.24 23.72 -1.50
CA LEU A 284 -10.53 24.03 -2.74
C LEU A 284 -9.48 22.96 -3.08
N GLY A 285 -8.78 22.48 -2.05
CA GLY A 285 -7.81 21.38 -2.17
C GLY A 285 -8.44 20.10 -2.71
N VAL A 286 -9.63 19.74 -2.25
CA VAL A 286 -10.35 18.56 -2.75
C VAL A 286 -10.59 18.69 -4.25
N VAL A 287 -11.10 19.82 -4.71
CA VAL A 287 -11.42 20.03 -6.14
C VAL A 287 -10.15 20.03 -6.99
N LEU A 288 -9.17 20.85 -6.63
CA LEU A 288 -7.96 21.03 -7.44
C LEU A 288 -7.08 19.79 -7.48
N ILE A 289 -6.83 19.17 -6.32
CA ILE A 289 -5.94 18.00 -6.26
C ILE A 289 -6.59 16.80 -6.95
N THR A 290 -7.91 16.60 -6.76
CA THR A 290 -8.64 15.54 -7.47
C THR A 290 -8.59 15.75 -8.99
N ALA A 291 -8.77 16.99 -9.47
CA ALA A 291 -8.66 17.32 -10.88
C ALA A 291 -7.24 17.05 -11.44
N ILE A 292 -6.20 17.40 -10.69
CA ILE A 292 -4.81 17.13 -11.06
C ILE A 292 -4.56 15.61 -11.15
N ILE A 293 -4.97 14.85 -10.13
CA ILE A 293 -4.79 13.39 -10.11
C ILE A 293 -5.54 12.75 -11.28
N ALA A 294 -6.79 13.18 -11.53
CA ALA A 294 -7.57 12.69 -12.66
C ALA A 294 -6.89 13.00 -13.99
N GLY A 295 -6.39 14.23 -14.17
CA GLY A 295 -5.66 14.65 -15.38
C GLY A 295 -4.40 13.82 -15.63
N ILE A 296 -3.59 13.59 -14.58
CA ILE A 296 -2.41 12.74 -14.65
C ILE A 296 -2.80 11.29 -15.01
N SER A 297 -3.83 10.75 -14.37
CA SER A 297 -4.32 9.39 -14.62
C SER A 297 -4.79 9.20 -16.06
N VAL A 298 -5.56 10.16 -16.59
CA VAL A 298 -5.99 10.15 -18.00
C VAL A 298 -4.79 10.23 -18.94
N ARG A 299 -3.81 11.07 -18.65
CA ARG A 299 -2.59 11.20 -19.47
C ARG A 299 -1.78 9.91 -19.49
N ILE A 300 -1.60 9.28 -18.32
CA ILE A 300 -0.91 7.98 -18.21
C ILE A 300 -1.68 6.90 -18.98
N TYR A 301 -3.01 6.83 -18.81
CA TYR A 301 -3.85 5.87 -19.50
C TYR A 301 -3.77 6.03 -21.03
N ARG A 302 -3.77 7.28 -21.53
CA ARG A 302 -3.64 7.54 -22.97
C ARG A 302 -2.27 7.14 -23.53
N LYS A 303 -1.20 7.27 -22.73
CA LYS A 303 0.15 6.83 -23.14
C LYS A 303 0.34 5.31 -23.05
N ALA A 304 -0.47 4.62 -22.24
CA ALA A 304 -0.39 3.18 -22.06
C ALA A 304 -1.23 2.38 -23.10
N LYS A 305 -2.09 3.08 -23.87
CA LYS A 305 -2.80 2.54 -25.05
C LYS A 305 -1.97 2.67 -26.31
#